data_12fa96395d418e7856415f1295a68840
#
_entry.id   12fa96395d418e7856415f1295a68840
#
_cell.length_a   1.000
_cell.length_b   1.000
_cell.length_c   1.000
_cell.angle_alpha   90.00
_cell.angle_beta   90.00
_cell.angle_gamma   90.00
#
_symmetry.space_group_name_H-M   'P 1'
#
loop_
_entity.id
_entity.type
_entity.pdbx_description
1 polymer ?
#
loop_
_entity_poly.entity_id
_entity_poly.type
_entity_poly.pdbx_seq_one_letter_code
_entity_poly.pdbx_strand_id
1 'polypeptide(L)'
;EIGTNQISDINAVKDLTKLKMLNVGSNQISDISVLNNLSQLNSLFLNNNQLGNEDMEVIGGLTNLTTLFLSQNHITDIRPLASLSKMDSADFANQVIKKPARNFSKTLSVPNNITSIDGTLVTPKTISNNGTYDAPNVNWSSPSYLPEVRYTFKQDVAVGSTTSSYTGIIIQPLNEPVDYNVTFNIDGNTSEVKTVTEEDLIPEPANPTKQGYTFDGWYDAETGGTKWDFTTGQMPANDLMLYAHFSVNSYQVNFDIDGAVMNEAVVYDTLLNEPTAPTKQGYTFDGWYDAETGGNKWDFKTMKMPANDVTLYAHFTVSSYQVNFDIDGAVTNEAIVYDTLLNEPATPTKQGYTFDGWYDAETGGNKWDFKTMKIPANDVTLYAHFTINNYQANFDIDGSVTNETITYDTLLNEPTAPTKQGFLFDGWYDAEVGGTKWDFNTMKMPANDITLYAHFSKETPLIPSPSDESDSKPTNGSITINEPSATSMPVQNNNITVTAGENTPELTTAKLPKTGDNNPWQTLFAGILLSSSAFYIWRKKA
;
A
#
# COMPACT_ATOMS: atom_id res chain seq x y z
N GLU A 1 83.71 -18.47 42.59
CA GLU A 1 82.53 -17.71 43.05
C GLU A 1 82.53 -16.33 42.40
N ILE A 2 81.51 -16.01 41.66
CA ILE A 2 81.31 -14.70 41.01
C ILE A 2 79.93 -14.19 41.28
N GLY A 3 79.37 -14.57 42.43
CA GLY A 3 78.07 -14.09 42.90
C GLY A 3 78.09 -12.62 43.27
N THR A 4 76.91 -11.99 43.30
CA THR A 4 76.64 -10.61 43.71
C THR A 4 77.35 -9.58 42.82
N ASN A 5 77.06 -9.66 41.52
CA ASN A 5 77.62 -8.79 40.49
C ASN A 5 76.47 -8.40 39.48
N GLN A 6 76.86 -7.88 38.33
CA GLN A 6 75.90 -7.54 37.22
C GLN A 6 76.24 -8.41 36.00
N ILE A 7 76.60 -9.66 36.21
CA ILE A 7 76.95 -10.59 35.14
C ILE A 7 75.70 -11.06 34.44
N SER A 8 75.61 -10.87 33.12
CA SER A 8 74.56 -11.40 32.28
C SER A 8 75.03 -12.55 31.38
N ASP A 9 76.36 -12.69 31.14
CA ASP A 9 76.92 -13.70 30.26
C ASP A 9 77.97 -14.52 31.03
N ILE A 10 77.77 -15.85 31.03
CA ILE A 10 78.70 -16.82 31.66
C ILE A 10 79.43 -17.72 30.65
N ASN A 11 79.50 -17.35 29.38
CA ASN A 11 80.20 -18.09 28.33
C ASN A 11 81.63 -18.39 28.68
N ALA A 12 82.27 -17.59 29.55
CA ALA A 12 83.61 -17.82 30.05
C ALA A 12 83.80 -19.17 30.77
N VAL A 13 82.74 -19.82 31.26
CA VAL A 13 82.80 -21.12 31.94
C VAL A 13 82.63 -22.32 31.00
N LYS A 14 82.39 -22.13 29.71
CA LYS A 14 81.98 -23.17 28.76
C LYS A 14 82.95 -24.34 28.64
N ASP A 15 84.28 -24.07 28.78
CA ASP A 15 85.35 -25.04 28.61
C ASP A 15 85.82 -25.62 29.95
N LEU A 16 85.23 -25.21 31.07
CA LEU A 16 85.59 -25.66 32.41
C LEU A 16 84.93 -27.02 32.75
N THR A 17 85.10 -28.02 31.90
CA THR A 17 84.39 -29.32 31.97
C THR A 17 84.64 -30.11 33.25
N LYS A 18 85.71 -29.76 34.05
CA LYS A 18 85.99 -30.37 35.36
C LYS A 18 85.39 -29.60 36.53
N LEU A 19 84.61 -28.53 36.25
CA LEU A 19 84.05 -27.72 37.32
C LEU A 19 83.01 -28.55 38.12
N LYS A 20 83.21 -28.55 39.45
CA LYS A 20 82.31 -29.26 40.38
C LYS A 20 81.32 -28.32 41.07
N MET A 21 81.72 -27.07 41.24
CA MET A 21 80.88 -26.07 41.89
C MET A 21 80.90 -24.78 41.09
N LEU A 22 79.69 -24.22 40.84
CA LEU A 22 79.55 -22.91 40.23
C LEU A 22 78.56 -22.07 41.10
N ASN A 23 79.09 -20.93 41.56
CA ASN A 23 78.23 -19.96 42.23
C ASN A 23 78.20 -18.65 41.42
N VAL A 24 77.07 -18.37 40.81
CA VAL A 24 76.80 -17.17 40.04
C VAL A 24 75.47 -16.54 40.52
N GLY A 25 75.12 -16.81 41.77
CA GLY A 25 73.88 -16.19 42.37
C GLY A 25 73.96 -14.69 42.47
N SER A 26 72.86 -14.01 42.49
CA SER A 26 72.73 -12.56 42.57
C SER A 26 73.42 -11.84 41.39
N ASN A 27 73.01 -12.18 40.18
CA ASN A 27 73.50 -11.60 38.92
C ASN A 27 72.31 -11.28 38.00
N GLN A 28 72.53 -11.13 36.70
CA GLN A 28 71.50 -10.81 35.67
C GLN A 28 71.51 -11.89 34.56
N ILE A 29 71.77 -13.14 34.94
CA ILE A 29 71.88 -14.25 33.98
C ILE A 29 70.50 -14.71 33.58
N SER A 30 70.29 -14.77 32.26
CA SER A 30 69.03 -15.26 31.63
C SER A 30 69.25 -16.41 30.64
N ASP A 31 70.51 -16.83 30.43
CA ASP A 31 70.85 -17.97 29.56
C ASP A 31 71.99 -18.76 30.20
N ILE A 32 71.77 -20.03 30.47
CA ILE A 32 72.71 -20.96 31.04
C ILE A 32 73.05 -22.13 30.11
N SER A 33 72.74 -22.01 28.82
CA SER A 33 72.94 -23.04 27.80
C SER A 33 74.39 -23.56 27.79
N VAL A 34 75.33 -22.71 28.15
CA VAL A 34 76.79 -23.09 28.25
C VAL A 34 77.02 -24.18 29.29
N LEU A 35 76.15 -24.36 30.28
CA LEU A 35 76.27 -25.37 31.33
C LEU A 35 76.02 -26.80 30.83
N ASN A 36 75.44 -26.99 29.65
CA ASN A 36 75.17 -28.30 29.05
C ASN A 36 76.42 -29.20 29.03
N ASN A 37 77.60 -28.62 28.88
CA ASN A 37 78.90 -29.37 28.81
C ASN A 37 79.56 -29.61 30.18
N LEU A 38 79.01 -29.06 31.25
CA LEU A 38 79.64 -29.12 32.60
C LEU A 38 79.06 -30.29 33.42
N SER A 39 79.13 -31.50 32.87
CA SER A 39 78.58 -32.72 33.47
C SER A 39 79.14 -33.12 34.82
N GLN A 40 80.27 -32.53 35.26
CA GLN A 40 80.88 -32.79 36.56
C GLN A 40 80.32 -31.87 37.68
N LEU A 41 79.46 -30.93 37.37
CA LEU A 41 78.85 -30.08 38.38
C LEU A 41 78.04 -30.92 39.39
N ASN A 42 78.35 -30.69 40.68
CA ASN A 42 77.63 -31.24 41.81
C ASN A 42 76.97 -30.15 42.66
N SER A 43 77.42 -28.87 42.59
CA SER A 43 76.85 -27.76 43.31
C SER A 43 76.68 -26.56 42.38
N LEU A 44 75.43 -26.10 42.23
CA LEU A 44 75.04 -24.99 41.33
C LEU A 44 74.19 -23.97 42.08
N PHE A 45 74.67 -22.72 42.16
CA PHE A 45 73.98 -21.62 42.82
C PHE A 45 73.67 -20.59 41.75
N LEU A 46 72.34 -20.46 41.42
CA LEU A 46 71.79 -19.60 40.41
C LEU A 46 70.70 -18.70 40.97
N ASN A 47 70.58 -18.64 42.28
CA ASN A 47 69.56 -17.84 42.96
C ASN A 47 69.72 -16.35 42.62
N ASN A 48 68.58 -15.62 42.57
CA ASN A 48 68.46 -14.19 42.24
C ASN A 48 69.12 -13.86 40.89
N ASN A 49 68.56 -14.42 39.83
CA ASN A 49 68.94 -14.21 38.44
C ASN A 49 67.65 -14.01 37.61
N GLN A 50 67.69 -14.14 36.28
CA GLN A 50 66.61 -13.92 35.38
C GLN A 50 66.19 -15.20 34.60
N LEU A 51 66.43 -16.37 35.19
CA LEU A 51 66.24 -17.68 34.55
C LEU A 51 64.73 -17.95 34.36
N GLY A 52 64.39 -18.51 33.21
CA GLY A 52 63.03 -18.92 32.82
C GLY A 52 62.88 -20.44 32.71
N ASN A 53 61.83 -20.88 32.04
CA ASN A 53 61.53 -22.31 31.84
C ASN A 53 62.51 -22.95 30.83
N GLU A 54 62.97 -22.18 29.87
CA GLU A 54 64.00 -22.61 28.86
C GLU A 54 65.27 -23.12 29.47
N ASP A 55 65.65 -22.63 30.64
CA ASP A 55 66.87 -23.01 31.36
C ASP A 55 66.72 -24.33 32.14
N MET A 56 65.49 -24.76 32.40
CA MET A 56 65.22 -25.93 33.26
C MET A 56 65.62 -27.23 32.59
N GLU A 57 65.59 -27.36 31.29
CA GLU A 57 66.09 -28.53 30.55
C GLU A 57 67.59 -28.66 30.68
N VAL A 58 68.34 -27.53 30.62
CA VAL A 58 69.79 -27.52 30.85
C VAL A 58 70.14 -28.03 32.23
N ILE A 59 69.45 -27.52 33.27
CA ILE A 59 69.68 -27.93 34.66
C ILE A 59 69.30 -29.41 34.85
N GLY A 60 68.15 -29.86 34.29
CA GLY A 60 67.68 -31.25 34.32
C GLY A 60 68.71 -32.22 33.71
N GLY A 61 69.50 -31.78 32.73
CA GLY A 61 70.58 -32.54 32.13
C GLY A 61 71.79 -32.73 33.05
N LEU A 62 71.94 -31.92 34.10
CA LEU A 62 73.10 -31.97 35.04
C LEU A 62 72.88 -33.01 36.16
N THR A 63 72.70 -34.27 35.83
CA THR A 63 72.26 -35.36 36.71
C THR A 63 73.27 -35.70 37.85
N ASN A 64 74.41 -35.05 37.93
CA ASN A 64 75.33 -35.18 39.04
C ASN A 64 75.14 -34.12 40.13
N LEU A 65 74.18 -33.20 39.97
CA LEU A 65 73.91 -32.21 41.00
C LEU A 65 73.41 -32.84 42.29
N THR A 66 73.98 -32.41 43.40
CA THR A 66 73.54 -32.68 44.76
C THR A 66 73.07 -31.42 45.48
N THR A 67 73.45 -30.23 44.98
CA THR A 67 73.02 -28.94 45.50
C THR A 67 72.57 -28.01 44.36
N LEU A 68 71.36 -27.47 44.46
CA LEU A 68 70.83 -26.59 43.46
C LEU A 68 69.95 -25.46 44.09
N PHE A 69 70.42 -24.22 43.91
CA PHE A 69 69.71 -23.05 44.40
C PHE A 69 69.19 -22.20 43.20
N LEU A 70 67.88 -22.12 43.06
CA LEU A 70 67.12 -21.40 41.97
C LEU A 70 66.19 -20.33 42.50
N SER A 71 66.25 -20.06 43.80
CA SER A 71 65.36 -19.07 44.37
C SER A 71 65.49 -17.70 43.71
N GLN A 72 64.36 -16.91 43.69
CA GLN A 72 64.33 -15.55 43.12
C GLN A 72 64.70 -15.51 41.61
N ASN A 73 64.05 -16.34 40.79
CA ASN A 73 64.08 -16.35 39.33
C ASN A 73 62.66 -16.21 38.77
N HIS A 74 62.45 -16.59 37.51
CA HIS A 74 61.18 -16.45 36.79
C HIS A 74 60.61 -17.80 36.36
N ILE A 75 60.86 -18.85 37.08
CA ILE A 75 60.58 -20.24 36.75
C ILE A 75 59.16 -20.57 37.09
N THR A 76 58.36 -21.06 36.08
CA THR A 76 57.00 -21.51 36.25
C THR A 76 56.83 -23.02 36.00
N ASP A 77 57.83 -23.69 35.50
CA ASP A 77 57.81 -25.13 35.19
C ASP A 77 59.08 -25.80 35.66
N ILE A 78 58.98 -26.67 36.65
CA ILE A 78 60.08 -27.40 37.23
C ILE A 78 60.12 -28.90 36.89
N ARG A 79 59.31 -29.34 35.94
CA ARG A 79 59.26 -30.74 35.48
C ARG A 79 60.60 -31.29 35.08
N PRO A 80 61.46 -30.55 34.35
CA PRO A 80 62.79 -31.09 33.98
C PRO A 80 63.66 -31.46 35.15
N LEU A 81 63.47 -30.89 36.34
CA LEU A 81 64.29 -31.19 37.54
C LEU A 81 63.96 -32.58 38.13
N ALA A 82 62.89 -33.28 37.63
CA ALA A 82 62.60 -34.65 38.09
C ALA A 82 63.75 -35.66 37.83
N SER A 83 64.64 -35.37 36.89
CA SER A 83 65.77 -36.18 36.55
C SER A 83 66.94 -36.15 37.62
N LEU A 84 66.88 -35.16 38.53
CA LEU A 84 67.98 -34.89 39.50
C LEU A 84 67.89 -35.78 40.76
N SER A 85 68.06 -37.08 40.57
CA SER A 85 67.86 -38.08 41.63
C SER A 85 68.88 -38.04 42.74
N LYS A 86 70.02 -37.33 42.58
CA LYS A 86 71.09 -37.20 43.56
C LYS A 86 71.02 -35.97 44.45
N MET A 87 69.89 -35.22 44.33
CA MET A 87 69.74 -33.96 45.04
C MET A 87 69.66 -34.15 46.55
N ASP A 88 70.49 -33.45 47.31
CA ASP A 88 70.54 -33.45 48.77
C ASP A 88 70.11 -32.10 49.34
N SER A 89 70.27 -31.01 48.60
CA SER A 89 69.86 -29.66 49.00
C SER A 89 69.34 -28.86 47.81
N ALA A 90 68.19 -28.31 47.97
CA ALA A 90 67.57 -27.53 46.91
C ALA A 90 66.79 -26.32 47.47
N ASP A 91 66.76 -25.22 46.71
CA ASP A 91 65.96 -24.05 47.00
C ASP A 91 65.34 -23.53 45.70
N PHE A 92 63.98 -23.63 45.58
CA PHE A 92 63.18 -23.18 44.45
C PHE A 92 62.22 -22.06 44.84
N ALA A 93 62.46 -21.43 45.97
CA ALA A 93 61.50 -20.46 46.55
C ALA A 93 61.50 -19.10 45.84
N ASN A 94 60.50 -18.31 46.12
CA ASN A 94 60.38 -16.88 45.79
C ASN A 94 60.54 -16.54 44.31
N GLN A 95 59.98 -17.35 43.43
CA GLN A 95 59.87 -17.00 41.99
C GLN A 95 59.05 -15.75 41.79
N VAL A 96 59.46 -14.83 40.90
CA VAL A 96 58.72 -13.58 40.62
C VAL A 96 58.50 -13.51 39.13
N ILE A 97 57.25 -13.74 38.69
CA ILE A 97 56.87 -13.77 37.29
C ILE A 97 55.99 -12.57 36.99
N LYS A 98 56.52 -11.62 36.23
CA LYS A 98 55.77 -10.49 35.72
C LYS A 98 55.38 -10.79 34.27
N LYS A 99 54.05 -10.99 34.03
CA LYS A 99 53.49 -11.22 32.69
C LYS A 99 53.49 -9.91 31.89
N PRO A 100 53.45 -9.95 30.55
CA PRO A 100 53.21 -8.77 29.73
C PRO A 100 51.87 -8.09 30.14
N ALA A 101 51.85 -6.75 30.08
CA ALA A 101 50.65 -6.00 30.37
C ALA A 101 49.54 -6.35 29.36
N ARG A 102 48.30 -6.34 29.80
CA ARG A 102 47.09 -6.51 28.98
C ARG A 102 46.04 -5.47 29.39
N ASN A 103 45.09 -5.22 28.50
CA ASN A 103 44.03 -4.26 28.81
C ASN A 103 43.21 -4.74 30.02
N PHE A 104 42.78 -3.79 30.82
CA PHE A 104 41.84 -4.05 31.90
C PHE A 104 40.53 -4.55 31.30
N SER A 105 39.92 -5.50 31.99
CA SER A 105 38.55 -5.96 31.75
C SER A 105 37.90 -6.20 33.09
N LYS A 106 36.58 -5.82 33.18
CA LYS A 106 35.78 -6.05 34.39
C LYS A 106 35.72 -7.52 34.79
N THR A 107 35.93 -8.42 33.82
CA THR A 107 36.07 -9.86 34.01
C THR A 107 37.37 -10.32 33.37
N LEU A 108 38.35 -10.66 34.19
CA LEU A 108 39.68 -11.06 33.75
C LEU A 108 39.89 -12.53 34.05
N SER A 109 40.39 -13.27 33.07
CA SER A 109 40.80 -14.66 33.20
C SER A 109 42.29 -14.80 32.79
N VAL A 110 43.12 -15.31 33.67
CA VAL A 110 44.55 -15.52 33.44
C VAL A 110 44.90 -17.00 33.65
N PRO A 111 45.48 -17.69 32.66
CA PRO A 111 45.83 -19.09 32.81
C PRO A 111 46.95 -19.25 33.85
N ASN A 112 46.76 -20.21 34.76
CA ASN A 112 47.75 -20.66 35.69
C ASN A 112 48.62 -21.71 34.98
N ASN A 113 49.87 -21.35 34.72
CA ASN A 113 50.85 -22.19 34.04
C ASN A 113 51.96 -22.71 35.01
N ILE A 114 51.72 -22.64 36.33
CA ILE A 114 52.70 -23.10 37.30
C ILE A 114 52.66 -24.61 37.38
N THR A 115 53.72 -25.24 36.94
CA THR A 115 53.81 -26.71 36.84
C THR A 115 54.81 -27.25 37.81
N SER A 116 54.35 -28.17 38.65
CA SER A 116 55.18 -28.89 39.63
C SER A 116 56.09 -29.92 38.94
N ILE A 117 56.99 -30.49 39.73
CA ILE A 117 57.98 -31.51 39.29
C ILE A 117 57.32 -32.78 38.75
N ASP A 118 56.13 -33.12 39.20
CA ASP A 118 55.28 -34.25 38.78
C ASP A 118 54.42 -33.95 37.55
N GLY A 119 54.49 -32.73 37.02
CA GLY A 119 53.69 -32.29 35.90
C GLY A 119 52.27 -31.78 36.26
N THR A 120 51.89 -31.77 37.51
CA THR A 120 50.59 -31.21 37.95
C THR A 120 50.63 -29.68 38.05
N LEU A 121 49.50 -29.03 37.84
CA LEU A 121 49.39 -27.58 38.07
C LEU A 121 49.38 -27.28 39.57
N VAL A 122 50.24 -26.33 39.97
CA VAL A 122 50.27 -25.86 41.37
C VAL A 122 49.10 -24.94 41.63
N THR A 123 48.24 -25.32 42.55
CA THR A 123 47.08 -24.52 42.94
C THR A 123 47.51 -23.17 43.56
N PRO A 124 46.95 -22.03 43.14
CA PRO A 124 47.19 -20.74 43.78
C PRO A 124 46.90 -20.78 45.28
N LYS A 125 47.80 -20.18 46.08
CA LYS A 125 47.66 -20.10 47.54
C LYS A 125 46.87 -18.89 47.99
N THR A 126 47.17 -17.73 47.42
CA THR A 126 46.46 -16.48 47.64
C THR A 126 46.20 -15.80 46.31
N ILE A 127 45.05 -15.19 46.16
CA ILE A 127 44.69 -14.45 44.95
C ILE A 127 44.26 -13.07 45.39
N SER A 128 44.81 -12.01 44.75
CA SER A 128 44.46 -10.63 45.06
C SER A 128 43.02 -10.29 44.65
N ASN A 129 42.47 -9.21 45.21
CA ASN A 129 41.22 -8.58 44.78
C ASN A 129 40.05 -9.56 44.65
N ASN A 130 39.94 -10.47 45.65
CA ASN A 130 38.86 -11.49 45.72
C ASN A 130 38.76 -12.39 44.47
N GLY A 131 39.85 -12.55 43.70
CA GLY A 131 39.86 -13.48 42.58
C GLY A 131 39.65 -14.92 43.01
N THR A 132 39.25 -15.77 42.11
CA THR A 132 38.97 -17.19 42.30
C THR A 132 39.82 -18.04 41.39
N TYR A 133 40.02 -19.31 41.76
CA TYR A 133 40.68 -20.30 40.90
C TYR A 133 39.67 -21.34 40.42
N ASP A 134 39.52 -21.43 39.12
CA ASP A 134 38.79 -22.47 38.44
C ASP A 134 39.74 -23.05 37.37
N ALA A 135 40.32 -24.21 37.69
CA ALA A 135 41.44 -24.76 36.93
C ALA A 135 41.09 -24.91 35.43
N PRO A 136 41.96 -24.48 34.51
CA PRO A 136 43.32 -24.00 34.80
C PRO A 136 43.45 -22.48 35.00
N ASN A 137 42.36 -21.73 35.18
CA ASN A 137 42.35 -20.27 35.17
C ASN A 137 42.20 -19.66 36.56
N VAL A 138 42.87 -18.52 36.73
CA VAL A 138 42.64 -17.59 37.84
C VAL A 138 41.80 -16.45 37.31
N ASN A 139 40.66 -16.23 37.94
CA ASN A 139 39.62 -15.30 37.48
C ASN A 139 39.40 -14.16 38.45
N TRP A 140 39.22 -12.96 37.92
CA TRP A 140 38.84 -11.78 38.68
C TRP A 140 37.58 -11.15 38.10
N SER A 141 36.75 -10.56 38.97
CA SER A 141 35.66 -9.70 38.60
C SER A 141 35.79 -8.41 39.39
N SER A 142 35.97 -7.29 38.70
CA SER A 142 36.17 -5.99 39.34
C SER A 142 35.38 -4.91 38.59
N PRO A 143 34.53 -4.13 39.26
CA PRO A 143 33.80 -3.04 38.61
C PRO A 143 34.68 -1.83 38.31
N SER A 144 35.84 -1.73 38.93
CA SER A 144 36.77 -0.61 38.80
C SER A 144 38.12 -1.06 38.36
N TYR A 145 38.84 -0.17 37.68
CA TYR A 145 40.19 -0.39 37.20
C TYR A 145 41.15 -0.80 38.34
N LEU A 146 41.99 -1.78 38.07
CA LEU A 146 43.10 -2.25 38.88
C LEU A 146 44.39 -2.18 38.05
N PRO A 147 45.48 -1.56 38.55
CA PRO A 147 46.72 -1.46 37.77
C PRO A 147 47.42 -2.81 37.57
N GLU A 148 47.12 -3.75 38.44
CA GLU A 148 47.61 -5.14 38.33
C GLU A 148 46.74 -6.07 39.17
N VAL A 149 46.76 -7.36 38.82
CA VAL A 149 46.29 -8.44 39.68
C VAL A 149 47.42 -9.44 39.89
N ARG A 150 47.38 -10.17 41.01
CA ARG A 150 48.42 -11.10 41.37
C ARG A 150 47.89 -12.31 42.11
N TYR A 151 48.63 -13.41 42.01
CA TYR A 151 48.41 -14.58 42.84
C TYR A 151 49.73 -15.19 43.27
N THR A 152 49.77 -15.83 44.42
CA THR A 152 50.93 -16.58 44.92
C THR A 152 50.69 -18.06 44.81
N PHE A 153 51.75 -18.81 44.74
CA PHE A 153 51.70 -20.25 44.78
C PHE A 153 52.69 -20.79 45.80
N LYS A 154 52.39 -21.96 46.36
CA LYS A 154 53.28 -22.70 47.25
C LYS A 154 53.00 -24.20 47.17
N GLN A 155 54.01 -24.97 46.87
CA GLN A 155 53.98 -26.41 46.92
C GLN A 155 55.35 -26.90 47.41
N ASP A 156 55.37 -27.87 48.33
CA ASP A 156 56.59 -28.54 48.73
C ASP A 156 56.82 -29.69 47.74
N VAL A 157 57.97 -29.73 47.11
CA VAL A 157 58.32 -30.67 46.03
C VAL A 157 59.56 -31.52 46.48
N ALA A 158 59.41 -32.82 46.29
CA ALA A 158 60.54 -33.78 46.56
C ALA A 158 61.40 -33.90 45.32
N VAL A 159 62.70 -33.75 45.45
CA VAL A 159 63.70 -33.97 44.39
C VAL A 159 64.94 -34.67 45.02
N GLY A 160 65.28 -35.82 44.46
CA GLY A 160 66.29 -36.65 45.09
C GLY A 160 65.94 -37.05 46.53
N SER A 161 66.83 -36.80 47.50
CA SER A 161 66.64 -37.09 48.92
C SER A 161 66.06 -35.89 49.72
N THR A 162 65.88 -34.75 49.08
CA THR A 162 65.42 -33.49 49.73
C THR A 162 64.02 -33.07 49.35
N THR A 163 63.44 -32.18 50.17
CA THR A 163 62.21 -31.49 49.87
C THR A 163 62.45 -29.98 49.84
N SER A 164 62.07 -29.30 48.78
CA SER A 164 62.18 -27.87 48.63
C SER A 164 60.78 -27.23 48.48
N SER A 165 60.64 -26.05 49.05
CA SER A 165 59.42 -25.24 48.80
C SER A 165 59.55 -24.53 47.48
N TYR A 166 58.69 -24.90 46.53
CA TYR A 166 58.49 -24.19 45.29
C TYR A 166 57.42 -23.12 45.50
N THR A 167 57.84 -21.87 45.59
CA THR A 167 56.96 -20.74 45.89
C THR A 167 57.18 -19.59 44.94
N GLY A 168 56.20 -18.76 44.75
CA GLY A 168 56.34 -17.54 43.95
C GLY A 168 55.09 -16.68 43.88
N ILE A 169 55.25 -15.65 43.10
CA ILE A 169 54.16 -14.70 42.79
C ILE A 169 54.07 -14.46 41.29
N ILE A 170 52.88 -14.52 40.78
CA ILE A 170 52.54 -14.10 39.43
C ILE A 170 51.92 -12.71 39.51
N ILE A 171 52.41 -11.78 38.69
CA ILE A 171 51.95 -10.41 38.58
C ILE A 171 51.46 -10.22 37.13
N GLN A 172 50.20 -9.88 36.98
CA GLN A 172 49.61 -9.50 35.69
C GLN A 172 49.32 -7.99 35.71
N PRO A 173 50.17 -7.16 35.11
CA PRO A 173 49.90 -5.74 34.93
C PRO A 173 48.74 -5.52 33.99
N LEU A 174 47.95 -4.46 34.23
CA LEU A 174 46.79 -4.08 33.45
C LEU A 174 46.97 -2.63 32.96
N ASN A 175 46.65 -2.40 31.70
CA ASN A 175 46.59 -1.05 31.15
C ASN A 175 45.30 -0.37 31.61
N GLU A 176 45.37 0.93 31.84
CA GLU A 176 44.22 1.74 32.15
C GLU A 176 43.24 1.74 30.98
N PRO A 177 41.90 1.61 31.23
CA PRO A 177 40.90 1.71 30.15
C PRO A 177 40.93 3.10 29.54
N VAL A 178 40.61 3.16 28.25
CA VAL A 178 40.61 4.40 27.46
C VAL A 178 39.16 4.84 27.23
N ASP A 179 38.96 6.15 27.21
CA ASP A 179 37.69 6.75 26.84
C ASP A 179 37.58 6.84 25.32
N TYR A 180 36.43 6.42 24.79
CA TYR A 180 36.08 6.49 23.37
C TYR A 180 34.76 7.24 23.19
N ASN A 181 34.55 7.78 21.99
CA ASN A 181 33.33 8.49 21.67
C ASN A 181 32.30 7.55 21.05
N VAL A 182 31.04 7.59 21.53
CA VAL A 182 29.89 7.06 20.84
C VAL A 182 29.14 8.21 20.18
N THR A 183 29.00 8.16 18.87
CA THR A 183 28.29 9.16 18.08
C THR A 183 26.94 8.61 17.66
N PHE A 184 25.86 9.34 17.99
CA PHE A 184 24.50 9.01 17.58
C PHE A 184 24.14 9.78 16.33
N ASN A 185 23.76 9.06 15.27
CA ASN A 185 23.46 9.62 13.95
C ASN A 185 21.99 9.43 13.59
N ILE A 186 21.33 10.49 13.12
CA ILE A 186 19.95 10.49 12.63
C ILE A 186 19.96 11.01 11.19
N ASP A 187 19.61 10.16 10.23
CA ASP A 187 19.52 10.51 8.80
C ASP A 187 20.79 11.22 8.29
N GLY A 188 21.98 10.71 8.65
CA GLY A 188 23.27 11.26 8.23
C GLY A 188 23.77 12.44 9.07
N ASN A 189 23.03 12.89 10.08
CA ASN A 189 23.41 14.00 10.95
C ASN A 189 23.76 13.49 12.36
N THR A 190 24.84 14.00 12.93
CA THR A 190 25.18 13.75 14.33
C THR A 190 24.17 14.47 15.23
N SER A 191 23.46 13.69 16.06
CA SER A 191 22.51 14.25 17.04
C SER A 191 23.13 14.43 18.43
N GLU A 192 24.00 13.51 18.84
CA GLU A 192 24.66 13.51 20.14
C GLU A 192 26.01 12.78 20.06
N VAL A 193 26.99 13.19 20.90
CA VAL A 193 28.22 12.48 21.12
C VAL A 193 28.40 12.31 22.65
N LYS A 194 28.64 11.08 23.07
CA LYS A 194 28.96 10.76 24.48
C LYS A 194 30.33 10.15 24.55
N THR A 195 31.13 10.56 25.55
CA THR A 195 32.40 9.92 25.87
C THR A 195 32.15 8.84 26.90
N VAL A 196 32.58 7.62 26.62
CA VAL A 196 32.33 6.43 27.45
C VAL A 196 33.60 5.65 27.59
N THR A 197 33.93 5.20 28.81
CA THR A 197 35.11 4.38 29.08
C THR A 197 34.93 2.99 28.46
N GLU A 198 36.00 2.42 27.91
CA GLU A 198 36.06 1.05 27.41
C GLU A 198 35.44 0.06 28.41
N GLU A 199 34.61 -0.88 27.92
CA GLU A 199 33.85 -1.87 28.69
C GLU A 199 32.72 -1.29 29.60
N ASP A 200 32.53 0.01 29.67
CA ASP A 200 31.34 0.55 30.33
C ASP A 200 30.10 0.46 29.44
N LEU A 201 28.93 0.36 30.07
CA LEU A 201 27.69 0.41 29.34
C LEU A 201 27.49 1.81 28.72
N ILE A 202 27.06 1.83 27.47
CA ILE A 202 26.74 3.08 26.79
C ILE A 202 25.40 3.60 27.31
N PRO A 203 25.33 4.84 27.86
CA PRO A 203 24.06 5.40 28.28
C PRO A 203 23.14 5.62 27.09
N GLU A 204 21.91 5.07 27.17
CA GLU A 204 20.90 5.23 26.12
C GLU A 204 20.56 6.71 25.92
N PRO A 205 20.54 7.24 24.68
CA PRO A 205 20.07 8.59 24.39
C PRO A 205 18.55 8.65 24.37
N ALA A 206 17.98 9.87 24.39
CA ALA A 206 16.55 10.05 24.18
C ALA A 206 16.12 9.53 22.78
N ASN A 207 14.96 8.89 22.71
CA ASN A 207 14.43 8.39 21.44
C ASN A 207 14.13 9.56 20.48
N PRO A 208 14.69 9.58 19.29
CA PRO A 208 14.37 10.61 18.29
C PRO A 208 12.96 10.44 17.75
N THR A 209 12.36 11.58 17.35
CA THR A 209 11.05 11.59 16.70
C THR A 209 11.18 12.01 15.23
N LYS A 210 10.44 11.33 14.34
CA LYS A 210 10.36 11.65 12.92
C LYS A 210 8.91 11.53 12.47
N GLN A 211 8.37 12.62 11.90
CA GLN A 211 6.97 12.67 11.49
C GLN A 211 6.65 11.56 10.47
N GLY A 212 5.62 10.80 10.72
CA GLY A 212 5.19 9.70 9.85
C GLY A 212 6.00 8.41 9.99
N TYR A 213 6.92 8.34 10.96
CA TYR A 213 7.76 7.18 11.22
C TYR A 213 7.72 6.76 12.69
N THR A 214 7.96 5.49 12.91
CA THR A 214 8.19 4.90 14.24
C THR A 214 9.67 4.64 14.40
N PHE A 215 10.26 5.06 15.52
CA PHE A 215 11.63 4.76 15.86
C PHE A 215 11.78 3.28 16.24
N ASP A 216 12.66 2.55 15.54
CA ASP A 216 12.88 1.12 15.75
C ASP A 216 14.01 0.85 16.74
N GLY A 217 14.94 1.78 16.86
CA GLY A 217 16.08 1.67 17.74
C GLY A 217 17.37 2.22 17.12
N TRP A 218 18.44 2.09 17.89
CA TRP A 218 19.80 2.41 17.46
C TRP A 218 20.48 1.15 16.95
N TYR A 219 21.21 1.27 15.83
CA TYR A 219 21.88 0.15 15.14
C TYR A 219 23.33 0.48 14.86
N ASP A 220 24.18 -0.56 14.74
CA ASP A 220 25.61 -0.45 14.48
C ASP A 220 25.98 -0.16 13.01
N ALA A 221 24.99 -0.02 12.13
CA ALA A 221 25.18 0.35 10.74
C ALA A 221 24.02 1.24 10.25
N GLU A 222 24.29 2.11 9.28
CA GLU A 222 23.31 3.03 8.69
C GLU A 222 22.16 2.31 8.00
N THR A 223 22.44 1.16 7.39
CA THR A 223 21.46 0.28 6.76
C THR A 223 21.69 -1.16 7.19
N GLY A 224 20.63 -1.85 7.61
CA GLY A 224 20.77 -3.19 8.19
C GLY A 224 21.45 -3.13 9.56
N GLY A 225 22.47 -3.97 9.76
CA GLY A 225 23.19 -4.04 11.03
C GLY A 225 22.41 -4.70 12.16
N THR A 226 22.97 -4.62 13.36
CA THR A 226 22.40 -5.19 14.58
C THR A 226 21.88 -4.07 15.49
N LYS A 227 20.67 -4.26 16.02
CA LYS A 227 20.10 -3.34 17.00
C LYS A 227 20.98 -3.34 18.26
N TRP A 228 21.37 -2.16 18.72
CA TRP A 228 22.15 -1.99 19.93
C TRP A 228 21.28 -2.21 21.17
N ASP A 229 21.77 -3.05 22.07
CA ASP A 229 21.15 -3.29 23.37
C ASP A 229 21.92 -2.52 24.44
N PHE A 230 21.37 -1.40 24.92
CA PHE A 230 22.00 -0.56 25.95
C PHE A 230 22.06 -1.21 27.33
N THR A 231 21.38 -2.35 27.54
CA THR A 231 21.42 -3.08 28.83
C THR A 231 22.66 -3.99 28.93
N THR A 232 23.22 -4.37 27.80
CA THR A 232 24.37 -5.30 27.72
C THR A 232 25.51 -4.76 26.87
N GLY A 233 25.23 -3.80 25.99
CA GLY A 233 26.21 -3.24 25.05
C GLY A 233 27.23 -2.37 25.72
N GLN A 234 28.49 -2.86 25.78
CA GLN A 234 29.65 -2.17 26.35
C GLN A 234 30.43 -1.40 25.29
N MET A 235 31.08 -0.31 25.70
CA MET A 235 31.95 0.48 24.83
C MET A 235 33.11 -0.35 24.33
N PRO A 236 33.30 -0.51 23.03
CA PRO A 236 34.44 -1.22 22.48
C PRO A 236 35.74 -0.38 22.58
N ALA A 237 36.88 -1.00 22.32
CA ALA A 237 38.20 -0.34 22.31
C ALA A 237 38.43 0.54 21.05
N ASN A 238 37.39 1.27 20.62
CA ASN A 238 37.39 2.23 19.52
C ASN A 238 36.17 3.11 19.56
N ASP A 239 36.20 4.24 18.88
CA ASP A 239 35.04 5.08 18.67
C ASP A 239 33.91 4.27 17.97
N LEU A 240 32.68 4.50 18.39
CA LEU A 240 31.47 3.83 17.91
C LEU A 240 30.49 4.83 17.28
N MET A 241 29.87 4.43 16.19
CA MET A 241 28.75 5.19 15.61
C MET A 241 27.49 4.33 15.64
N LEU A 242 26.40 4.89 16.17
CA LEU A 242 25.08 4.26 16.23
C LEU A 242 24.08 5.09 15.41
N TYR A 243 23.30 4.41 14.61
CA TYR A 243 22.36 5.00 13.65
C TYR A 243 20.93 4.75 14.08
N ALA A 244 20.11 5.82 14.05
CA ALA A 244 18.69 5.71 14.29
C ALA A 244 17.98 5.06 13.10
N HIS A 245 17.32 3.94 13.31
CA HIS A 245 16.46 3.33 12.31
C HIS A 245 15.00 3.67 12.57
N PHE A 246 14.24 3.81 11.48
CA PHE A 246 12.85 4.17 11.50
C PHE A 246 12.05 3.34 10.50
N SER A 247 10.90 2.86 10.94
CA SER A 247 9.88 2.26 10.08
C SER A 247 8.84 3.29 9.69
N VAL A 248 8.50 3.38 8.41
CA VAL A 248 7.44 4.27 7.94
C VAL A 248 6.08 3.78 8.42
N ASN A 249 5.25 4.69 8.92
CA ASN A 249 3.91 4.36 9.40
C ASN A 249 2.89 4.29 8.25
N SER A 250 1.83 3.54 8.48
CA SER A 250 0.63 3.58 7.66
C SER A 250 -0.51 4.20 8.45
N TYR A 251 -1.35 4.97 7.76
CA TYR A 251 -2.52 5.63 8.30
C TYR A 251 -3.77 5.21 7.54
N GLN A 252 -4.94 5.31 8.17
CA GLN A 252 -6.19 4.95 7.54
C GLN A 252 -6.69 6.08 6.64
N VAL A 253 -7.06 5.75 5.41
CA VAL A 253 -7.92 6.58 4.59
C VAL A 253 -9.32 5.98 4.59
N ASN A 254 -10.32 6.79 4.92
CA ASN A 254 -11.73 6.44 4.93
C ASN A 254 -12.40 7.12 3.75
N PHE A 255 -13.08 6.36 2.91
CA PHE A 255 -13.91 6.87 1.81
C PHE A 255 -15.37 6.78 2.24
N ASP A 256 -15.98 7.92 2.52
CA ASP A 256 -17.36 8.01 2.99
C ASP A 256 -18.30 8.35 1.82
N ILE A 257 -19.29 7.49 1.60
CA ILE A 257 -20.35 7.65 0.60
C ILE A 257 -21.68 7.72 1.35
N ASP A 258 -22.16 8.91 1.66
CA ASP A 258 -23.41 9.12 2.39
C ASP A 258 -23.49 8.30 3.72
N GLY A 259 -22.38 8.15 4.46
CA GLY A 259 -22.27 7.39 5.71
C GLY A 259 -21.86 5.92 5.53
N ALA A 260 -21.74 5.43 4.32
CA ALA A 260 -21.15 4.12 4.03
C ALA A 260 -19.63 4.28 3.84
N VAL A 261 -18.85 3.78 4.81
CA VAL A 261 -17.41 3.99 4.85
C VAL A 261 -16.65 2.76 4.36
N MET A 262 -15.77 2.95 3.39
CA MET A 262 -14.72 2.01 3.02
C MET A 262 -13.39 2.56 3.51
N ASN A 263 -12.49 1.69 3.99
CA ASN A 263 -11.19 2.12 4.48
C ASN A 263 -10.05 1.26 3.92
N GLU A 264 -8.88 1.87 3.83
CA GLU A 264 -7.62 1.19 3.51
C GLU A 264 -6.47 1.82 4.30
N ALA A 265 -5.40 1.04 4.53
CA ALA A 265 -4.19 1.53 5.15
C ALA A 265 -3.20 1.96 4.08
N VAL A 266 -2.77 3.21 4.13
CA VAL A 266 -1.85 3.81 3.16
C VAL A 266 -0.59 4.28 3.87
N VAL A 267 0.57 3.99 3.28
CA VAL A 267 1.87 4.37 3.82
C VAL A 267 2.04 5.88 3.77
N TYR A 268 2.57 6.46 4.84
CA TYR A 268 2.89 7.89 4.93
C TYR A 268 3.68 8.39 3.72
N ASP A 269 3.38 9.60 3.25
CA ASP A 269 4.03 10.29 2.13
C ASP A 269 3.93 9.57 0.76
N THR A 270 3.04 8.56 0.63
CA THR A 270 2.70 7.95 -0.66
C THR A 270 1.38 8.50 -1.20
N LEU A 271 1.18 8.46 -2.52
CA LEU A 271 -0.09 8.82 -3.13
C LEU A 271 -1.17 7.79 -2.78
N LEU A 272 -2.40 8.26 -2.61
CA LEU A 272 -3.58 7.41 -2.48
C LEU A 272 -3.99 6.88 -3.86
N ASN A 273 -4.48 5.65 -3.92
CA ASN A 273 -5.18 5.16 -5.09
C ASN A 273 -6.59 5.76 -5.14
N GLU A 274 -6.97 6.32 -6.30
CA GLU A 274 -8.33 6.79 -6.50
C GLU A 274 -9.29 5.59 -6.57
N PRO A 275 -10.30 5.49 -5.69
CA PRO A 275 -11.29 4.43 -5.80
C PRO A 275 -12.20 4.65 -7.00
N THR A 276 -12.86 3.58 -7.46
CA THR A 276 -13.87 3.70 -8.51
C THR A 276 -14.95 4.71 -8.11
N ALA A 277 -15.29 5.61 -9.03
CA ALA A 277 -16.31 6.63 -8.79
C ALA A 277 -17.63 5.96 -8.34
N PRO A 278 -18.17 6.34 -7.18
CA PRO A 278 -19.44 5.80 -6.72
C PRO A 278 -20.58 6.32 -7.58
N THR A 279 -21.66 5.52 -7.70
CA THR A 279 -22.86 5.90 -8.45
C THR A 279 -24.00 6.19 -7.47
N LYS A 280 -24.72 7.27 -7.75
CA LYS A 280 -25.93 7.66 -7.02
C LYS A 280 -27.01 8.05 -8.02
N GLN A 281 -28.17 7.37 -7.96
CA GLN A 281 -29.24 7.58 -8.92
C GLN A 281 -29.70 9.04 -8.94
N GLY A 282 -29.70 9.67 -10.11
CA GLY A 282 -30.08 11.06 -10.28
C GLY A 282 -29.03 12.09 -9.91
N TYR A 283 -27.79 11.66 -9.65
CA TYR A 283 -26.69 12.53 -9.28
C TYR A 283 -25.45 12.23 -10.11
N THR A 284 -24.63 13.24 -10.30
CA THR A 284 -23.31 13.14 -10.90
C THR A 284 -22.26 13.21 -9.79
N PHE A 285 -21.31 12.28 -9.78
CA PHE A 285 -20.19 12.29 -8.85
C PHE A 285 -19.21 13.42 -9.20
N ASP A 286 -18.92 14.29 -8.24
CA ASP A 286 -18.04 15.46 -8.43
C ASP A 286 -16.59 15.15 -8.04
N GLY A 287 -16.40 14.21 -7.13
CA GLY A 287 -15.09 13.82 -6.62
C GLY A 287 -15.10 13.55 -5.12
N TRP A 288 -13.91 13.28 -4.62
CA TRP A 288 -13.64 13.08 -3.21
C TRP A 288 -13.14 14.37 -2.57
N TYR A 289 -13.65 14.73 -1.39
CA TYR A 289 -13.36 15.98 -0.68
C TYR A 289 -12.97 15.72 0.77
N ASP A 290 -12.17 16.62 1.35
CA ASP A 290 -11.66 16.50 2.73
C ASP A 290 -12.67 16.91 3.83
N ALA A 291 -13.91 17.25 3.45
CA ALA A 291 -15.00 17.56 4.36
C ALA A 291 -16.34 17.08 3.77
N GLU A 292 -17.31 16.73 4.63
CA GLU A 292 -18.65 16.28 4.25
C GLU A 292 -19.42 17.33 3.46
N THR A 293 -19.23 18.61 3.77
CA THR A 293 -19.80 19.74 3.06
C THR A 293 -18.74 20.78 2.77
N GLY A 294 -18.64 21.25 1.54
CA GLY A 294 -17.57 22.15 1.10
C GLY A 294 -16.23 21.42 1.06
N GLY A 295 -15.18 22.00 1.70
CA GLY A 295 -13.83 21.41 1.70
C GLY A 295 -13.11 21.54 0.37
N ASN A 296 -11.95 20.89 0.30
CA ASN A 296 -11.11 20.85 -0.88
C ASN A 296 -11.20 19.48 -1.56
N LYS A 297 -11.28 19.50 -2.87
CA LYS A 297 -11.23 18.26 -3.64
C LYS A 297 -9.85 17.62 -3.52
N TRP A 298 -9.82 16.32 -3.22
CA TRP A 298 -8.58 15.56 -3.15
C TRP A 298 -8.03 15.28 -4.54
N ASP A 299 -6.77 15.64 -4.75
CA ASP A 299 -6.06 15.32 -5.99
C ASP A 299 -5.16 14.10 -5.79
N PHE A 300 -5.61 12.95 -6.27
CA PHE A 300 -4.90 11.66 -6.16
C PHE A 300 -3.56 11.62 -6.92
N LYS A 301 -3.28 12.61 -7.77
CA LYS A 301 -2.03 12.69 -8.53
C LYS A 301 -0.92 13.43 -7.79
N THR A 302 -1.29 14.30 -6.86
CA THR A 302 -0.33 15.19 -6.19
C THR A 302 -0.39 15.13 -4.68
N MET A 303 -1.56 14.85 -4.08
CA MET A 303 -1.71 14.83 -2.63
C MET A 303 -1.33 13.46 -2.07
N LYS A 304 -0.46 13.47 -1.07
CA LYS A 304 0.08 12.28 -0.42
C LYS A 304 -0.55 12.07 0.95
N MET A 305 -0.48 10.84 1.44
CA MET A 305 -0.95 10.47 2.77
C MET A 305 -0.24 11.26 3.85
N PRO A 306 -0.93 12.07 4.66
CA PRO A 306 -0.33 12.80 5.77
C PRO A 306 -0.02 11.86 6.95
N ALA A 307 0.66 12.39 7.98
CA ALA A 307 0.99 11.63 9.19
C ALA A 307 -0.20 11.54 10.18
N ASN A 308 -1.41 11.32 9.66
CA ASN A 308 -2.65 11.08 10.40
C ASN A 308 -3.67 10.41 9.48
N ASP A 309 -4.71 9.84 10.07
CA ASP A 309 -5.85 9.30 9.34
C ASP A 309 -6.60 10.41 8.59
N VAL A 310 -7.15 10.08 7.42
CA VAL A 310 -7.89 10.97 6.54
C VAL A 310 -9.27 10.39 6.27
N THR A 311 -10.30 11.25 6.23
CA THR A 311 -11.62 10.88 5.70
C THR A 311 -11.91 11.71 4.47
N LEU A 312 -12.24 11.05 3.39
CA LEU A 312 -12.64 11.65 2.12
C LEU A 312 -14.10 11.36 1.85
N TYR A 313 -14.87 12.39 1.57
CA TYR A 313 -16.32 12.34 1.36
C TYR A 313 -16.65 12.42 -0.13
N ALA A 314 -17.51 11.52 -0.59
CA ALA A 314 -18.03 11.56 -1.94
C ALA A 314 -19.00 12.73 -2.11
N HIS A 315 -18.68 13.70 -2.95
CA HIS A 315 -19.61 14.78 -3.29
C HIS A 315 -20.36 14.46 -4.59
N PHE A 316 -21.61 14.88 -4.61
CA PHE A 316 -22.51 14.66 -5.73
C PHE A 316 -23.31 15.93 -6.05
N THR A 317 -23.40 16.25 -7.33
CA THR A 317 -24.30 17.26 -7.85
C THR A 317 -25.55 16.59 -8.41
N VAL A 318 -26.74 17.09 -8.03
CA VAL A 318 -28.00 16.59 -8.58
C VAL A 318 -28.06 16.83 -10.09
N SER A 319 -28.42 15.81 -10.84
CA SER A 319 -28.51 15.86 -12.30
C SER A 319 -29.85 16.48 -12.78
N SER A 320 -29.83 17.04 -13.98
CA SER A 320 -31.04 17.47 -14.67
C SER A 320 -31.31 16.56 -15.86
N TYR A 321 -32.57 16.30 -16.12
CA TYR A 321 -33.04 15.45 -17.22
C TYR A 321 -33.97 16.26 -18.15
N GLN A 322 -33.97 15.91 -19.45
CA GLN A 322 -34.82 16.56 -20.43
C GLN A 322 -36.27 16.08 -20.29
N VAL A 323 -37.17 17.03 -20.21
CA VAL A 323 -38.63 16.77 -20.34
C VAL A 323 -39.07 17.31 -21.69
N ASN A 324 -39.53 16.42 -22.55
CA ASN A 324 -40.05 16.74 -23.86
C ASN A 324 -41.58 16.79 -23.80
N PHE A 325 -42.18 17.84 -24.33
CA PHE A 325 -43.60 17.98 -24.52
C PHE A 325 -43.92 17.84 -26.01
N ASP A 326 -44.58 16.76 -26.37
CA ASP A 326 -44.92 16.44 -27.75
C ASP A 326 -46.40 16.75 -28.01
N ILE A 327 -46.66 17.64 -28.98
CA ILE A 327 -47.99 17.97 -29.45
C ILE A 327 -48.07 17.60 -30.93
N ASP A 328 -48.59 16.41 -31.24
CA ASP A 328 -48.72 15.89 -32.62
C ASP A 328 -47.36 15.94 -33.40
N GLY A 329 -46.21 15.61 -32.75
CA GLY A 329 -44.90 15.64 -33.36
C GLY A 329 -44.14 16.98 -33.24
N ALA A 330 -44.79 18.02 -32.72
CA ALA A 330 -44.15 19.29 -32.39
C ALA A 330 -43.60 19.23 -30.97
N VAL A 331 -42.26 19.07 -30.82
CA VAL A 331 -41.62 18.85 -29.52
C VAL A 331 -41.02 20.13 -29.00
N THR A 332 -41.36 20.48 -27.76
CA THR A 332 -40.62 21.46 -26.95
C THR A 332 -40.01 20.76 -25.76
N ASN A 333 -38.88 21.27 -25.23
CA ASN A 333 -38.22 20.62 -24.11
C ASN A 333 -37.67 21.63 -23.08
N GLU A 334 -37.49 21.15 -21.86
CA GLU A 334 -36.81 21.86 -20.77
C GLU A 334 -36.00 20.89 -19.92
N ALA A 335 -34.92 21.39 -19.28
CA ALA A 335 -34.08 20.59 -18.37
C ALA A 335 -34.60 20.78 -16.94
N ILE A 336 -35.02 19.72 -16.30
CA ILE A 336 -35.57 19.72 -14.94
C ILE A 336 -34.71 18.89 -14.01
N VAL A 337 -34.50 19.40 -12.79
CA VAL A 337 -33.70 18.73 -11.76
C VAL A 337 -34.39 17.43 -11.31
N TYR A 338 -33.61 16.39 -11.15
CA TYR A 338 -34.06 15.09 -10.63
C TYR A 338 -34.85 15.22 -9.31
N ASP A 339 -35.85 14.40 -9.14
CA ASP A 339 -36.71 14.30 -7.95
C ASP A 339 -37.50 15.60 -7.61
N THR A 340 -37.56 16.57 -8.54
CA THR A 340 -38.42 17.76 -8.41
C THR A 340 -39.70 17.57 -9.16
N LEU A 341 -40.76 18.33 -8.77
CA LEU A 341 -42.01 18.38 -9.51
C LEU A 341 -41.83 19.20 -10.80
N LEU A 342 -42.48 18.76 -11.86
CA LEU A 342 -42.55 19.48 -13.11
C LEU A 342 -43.70 20.53 -13.04
N ASN A 343 -43.43 21.73 -13.52
CA ASN A 343 -44.50 22.72 -13.69
C ASN A 343 -45.39 22.32 -14.87
N GLU A 344 -46.73 22.40 -14.70
CA GLU A 344 -47.64 22.13 -15.78
C GLU A 344 -47.52 23.21 -16.86
N PRO A 345 -47.25 22.83 -18.13
CA PRO A 345 -47.17 23.81 -19.22
C PRO A 345 -48.55 24.37 -19.56
N ALA A 346 -48.54 25.48 -20.31
CA ALA A 346 -49.80 26.05 -20.80
C ALA A 346 -50.60 25.00 -21.59
N THR A 347 -51.92 24.91 -21.36
CA THR A 347 -52.81 23.96 -22.03
C THR A 347 -52.74 24.15 -23.55
N PRO A 348 -52.33 23.15 -24.33
CA PRO A 348 -52.31 23.26 -25.79
C PRO A 348 -53.72 23.29 -26.34
N THR A 349 -53.90 23.97 -27.45
CA THR A 349 -55.20 24.06 -28.15
C THR A 349 -55.10 23.38 -29.52
N LYS A 350 -56.16 22.61 -29.85
CA LYS A 350 -56.29 21.96 -31.16
C LYS A 350 -57.72 22.14 -31.63
N GLN A 351 -57.90 22.75 -32.79
CA GLN A 351 -59.22 23.06 -33.29
C GLN A 351 -60.08 21.80 -33.46
N GLY A 352 -61.29 21.81 -32.88
CA GLY A 352 -62.21 20.68 -32.95
C GLY A 352 -61.91 19.55 -31.96
N TYR A 353 -60.95 19.76 -31.04
CA TYR A 353 -60.56 18.77 -30.02
C TYR A 353 -60.52 19.38 -28.62
N THR A 354 -60.74 18.56 -27.63
CA THR A 354 -60.56 18.90 -26.21
C THR A 354 -59.29 18.27 -25.72
N PHE A 355 -58.42 19.05 -25.05
CA PHE A 355 -57.22 18.54 -24.44
C PHE A 355 -57.55 17.72 -23.19
N ASP A 356 -57.06 16.47 -23.16
CA ASP A 356 -57.32 15.52 -22.06
C ASP A 356 -56.23 15.55 -20.99
N GLY A 357 -55.04 15.93 -21.38
CA GLY A 357 -53.88 15.98 -20.49
C GLY A 357 -52.60 15.53 -21.18
N TRP A 358 -51.56 15.55 -20.38
CA TRP A 358 -50.22 15.03 -20.76
C TRP A 358 -50.06 13.57 -20.31
N TYR A 359 -49.58 12.71 -21.16
CA TYR A 359 -49.45 11.28 -20.94
C TYR A 359 -48.03 10.79 -21.23
N ASP A 360 -47.59 9.70 -20.57
CA ASP A 360 -46.25 9.12 -20.71
C ASP A 360 -46.04 8.25 -21.98
N ALA A 361 -47.06 8.17 -22.84
CA ALA A 361 -47.01 7.48 -24.12
C ALA A 361 -47.87 8.19 -25.17
N GLU A 362 -47.50 8.10 -26.45
CA GLU A 362 -48.20 8.72 -27.59
C GLU A 362 -49.63 8.19 -27.73
N THR A 363 -49.85 6.91 -27.41
CA THR A 363 -51.17 6.29 -27.38
C THR A 363 -51.35 5.50 -26.10
N GLY A 364 -52.48 5.70 -25.41
CA GLY A 364 -52.72 5.12 -24.09
C GLY A 364 -51.79 5.74 -23.03
N GLY A 365 -51.10 4.91 -22.24
CA GLY A 365 -50.22 5.38 -21.19
C GLY A 365 -50.94 5.90 -19.95
N ASN A 366 -50.16 6.47 -19.03
CA ASN A 366 -50.65 7.07 -17.79
C ASN A 366 -50.63 8.59 -17.90
N LYS A 367 -51.70 9.22 -17.41
CA LYS A 367 -51.75 10.67 -17.33
C LYS A 367 -50.73 11.17 -16.31
N TRP A 368 -49.91 12.15 -16.69
CA TRP A 368 -48.96 12.79 -15.80
C TRP A 368 -49.67 13.69 -14.78
N ASP A 369 -49.37 13.45 -13.51
CA ASP A 369 -49.87 14.30 -12.43
C ASP A 369 -48.77 15.26 -11.97
N PHE A 370 -48.84 16.51 -12.39
CA PHE A 370 -47.89 17.56 -12.08
C PHE A 370 -47.79 17.92 -10.59
N LYS A 371 -48.74 17.45 -9.77
CA LYS A 371 -48.75 17.71 -8.32
C LYS A 371 -48.01 16.65 -7.50
N THR A 372 -47.85 15.45 -8.03
CA THR A 372 -47.30 14.31 -7.27
C THR A 372 -46.17 13.61 -7.97
N MET A 373 -46.14 13.61 -9.31
CA MET A 373 -45.10 12.91 -10.05
C MET A 373 -43.87 13.77 -10.19
N LYS A 374 -42.73 13.22 -9.76
CA LYS A 374 -41.42 13.85 -9.82
C LYS A 374 -40.62 13.33 -11.00
N ILE A 375 -39.66 14.12 -11.45
CA ILE A 375 -38.77 13.76 -12.56
C ILE A 375 -37.92 12.57 -12.18
N PRO A 376 -37.94 11.46 -12.92
CA PRO A 376 -37.11 10.28 -12.72
C PRO A 376 -35.68 10.54 -13.17
N ALA A 377 -34.76 9.59 -12.88
CA ALA A 377 -33.36 9.68 -13.29
C ALA A 377 -33.12 9.28 -14.77
N ASN A 378 -33.98 9.77 -15.65
CA ASN A 378 -33.92 9.65 -17.12
C ASN A 378 -34.75 10.73 -17.78
N ASP A 379 -34.52 10.98 -19.04
CA ASP A 379 -35.35 11.86 -19.87
C ASP A 379 -36.77 11.33 -19.96
N VAL A 380 -37.75 12.25 -20.00
CA VAL A 380 -39.18 11.97 -20.08
C VAL A 380 -39.75 12.63 -21.33
N THR A 381 -40.65 11.94 -22.04
CA THR A 381 -41.50 12.56 -23.09
C THR A 381 -42.96 12.46 -22.67
N LEU A 382 -43.61 13.60 -22.66
CA LEU A 382 -45.04 13.73 -22.37
C LEU A 382 -45.79 14.11 -23.64
N TYR A 383 -46.77 13.36 -23.97
CA TYR A 383 -47.58 13.50 -25.17
C TYR A 383 -48.92 14.16 -24.84
N ALA A 384 -49.27 15.19 -25.62
CA ALA A 384 -50.60 15.82 -25.50
C ALA A 384 -51.67 14.90 -26.08
N HIS A 385 -52.60 14.44 -25.24
CA HIS A 385 -53.76 13.70 -25.71
C HIS A 385 -54.96 14.63 -25.92
N PHE A 386 -55.69 14.34 -26.96
CA PHE A 386 -56.86 15.10 -27.35
C PHE A 386 -58.04 14.18 -27.71
N THR A 387 -59.21 14.50 -27.20
CA THR A 387 -60.48 13.87 -27.61
C THR A 387 -61.14 14.76 -28.66
N ILE A 388 -61.50 14.14 -29.77
CA ILE A 388 -62.26 14.82 -30.85
C ILE A 388 -63.64 15.26 -30.35
N ASN A 389 -63.99 16.50 -30.62
CA ASN A 389 -65.26 17.05 -30.19
C ASN A 389 -66.44 16.70 -31.14
N ASN A 390 -67.60 16.65 -30.58
CA ASN A 390 -68.90 16.56 -31.34
C ASN A 390 -69.61 17.91 -31.28
N TYR A 391 -70.24 18.27 -32.39
CA TYR A 391 -71.01 19.51 -32.55
C TYR A 391 -72.39 19.19 -33.06
N GLN A 392 -73.34 20.13 -32.88
CA GLN A 392 -74.72 19.99 -33.31
C GLN A 392 -74.92 20.53 -34.75
N ALA A 393 -75.43 19.68 -35.62
CA ALA A 393 -75.95 20.08 -36.91
C ALA A 393 -77.44 20.19 -36.77
N ASN A 394 -77.96 21.42 -36.85
CA ASN A 394 -79.41 21.73 -36.78
C ASN A 394 -79.95 21.85 -38.21
N PHE A 395 -81.06 21.20 -38.47
CA PHE A 395 -81.78 21.26 -39.73
C PHE A 395 -83.10 21.98 -39.51
N ASP A 396 -83.17 23.19 -40.02
CA ASP A 396 -84.38 24.06 -39.87
C ASP A 396 -85.26 24.01 -41.11
N ILE A 397 -86.48 23.62 -40.88
CA ILE A 397 -87.51 23.59 -41.91
C ILE A 397 -88.64 24.58 -41.48
N ASP A 398 -88.61 25.85 -42.00
CA ASP A 398 -89.58 26.91 -41.67
C ASP A 398 -89.77 27.10 -40.14
N GLY A 399 -88.65 27.05 -39.33
CA GLY A 399 -88.64 27.18 -37.88
C GLY A 399 -88.85 25.89 -37.10
N SER A 400 -89.07 24.75 -37.76
CA SER A 400 -89.06 23.42 -37.14
C SER A 400 -87.67 22.83 -37.23
N VAL A 401 -86.99 22.79 -36.08
CA VAL A 401 -85.59 22.38 -36.02
C VAL A 401 -85.45 20.93 -35.55
N THR A 402 -84.74 20.12 -36.31
CA THR A 402 -84.23 18.82 -35.89
C THR A 402 -82.68 18.91 -35.78
N ASN A 403 -82.02 18.11 -34.94
CA ASN A 403 -80.62 18.14 -34.78
C ASN A 403 -80.00 16.73 -34.73
N GLU A 404 -78.71 16.63 -35.11
CA GLU A 404 -77.89 15.45 -34.87
C GLU A 404 -76.54 15.87 -34.37
N THR A 405 -75.95 14.97 -33.62
CA THR A 405 -74.59 15.18 -33.09
C THR A 405 -73.54 14.59 -34.05
N ILE A 406 -72.70 15.42 -34.58
CA ILE A 406 -71.72 15.05 -35.61
C ILE A 406 -70.30 15.28 -35.05
N THR A 407 -69.47 14.32 -35.29
CA THR A 407 -68.02 14.44 -34.92
C THR A 407 -67.33 15.46 -35.82
N TYR A 408 -66.50 16.32 -35.25
CA TYR A 408 -65.71 17.29 -35.99
C TYR A 408 -64.95 16.65 -37.20
N ASP A 409 -64.86 17.39 -38.29
CA ASP A 409 -64.23 17.00 -39.56
C ASP A 409 -64.80 15.74 -40.23
N THR A 410 -65.95 15.25 -39.81
CA THR A 410 -66.72 14.19 -40.54
C THR A 410 -67.80 14.78 -41.43
N LEU A 411 -68.18 14.06 -42.50
CA LEU A 411 -69.29 14.44 -43.36
C LEU A 411 -70.59 14.24 -42.60
N LEU A 412 -71.60 15.15 -42.84
CA LEU A 412 -72.95 14.99 -42.39
C LEU A 412 -73.66 14.02 -43.32
N ASN A 413 -74.58 13.26 -42.75
CA ASN A 413 -75.58 12.56 -43.60
C ASN A 413 -76.66 13.54 -44.09
N GLU A 414 -76.93 13.49 -45.39
CA GLU A 414 -78.02 14.32 -45.94
C GLU A 414 -79.32 13.84 -45.39
N PRO A 415 -80.14 14.70 -44.71
CA PRO A 415 -81.46 14.34 -44.26
C PRO A 415 -82.37 14.10 -45.45
N THR A 416 -83.42 13.29 -45.25
CA THR A 416 -84.48 13.11 -46.27
C THR A 416 -85.05 14.46 -46.68
N ALA A 417 -85.06 14.71 -48.00
CA ALA A 417 -85.56 15.94 -48.55
C ALA A 417 -86.98 16.27 -47.98
N PRO A 418 -87.14 17.40 -47.30
CA PRO A 418 -88.47 17.79 -46.77
C PRO A 418 -89.41 18.14 -47.89
N THR A 419 -90.68 17.85 -47.66
CA THR A 419 -91.79 18.18 -48.62
C THR A 419 -92.56 19.39 -48.14
N LYS A 420 -92.84 20.35 -49.06
CA LYS A 420 -93.64 21.53 -48.81
C LYS A 420 -94.60 21.71 -49.98
N GLN A 421 -95.95 21.74 -49.70
CA GLN A 421 -96.98 21.75 -50.73
C GLN A 421 -96.82 22.98 -51.65
N GLY A 422 -96.61 22.73 -52.96
CA GLY A 422 -96.47 23.76 -53.98
C GLY A 422 -95.04 24.33 -54.10
N PHE A 423 -94.05 23.66 -53.51
CA PHE A 423 -92.68 24.05 -53.56
C PHE A 423 -91.75 22.84 -53.84
N LEU A 424 -90.67 23.05 -54.57
CA LEU A 424 -89.58 22.11 -54.78
C LEU A 424 -88.49 22.38 -53.75
N PHE A 425 -87.96 21.34 -53.17
CA PHE A 425 -86.82 21.44 -52.28
C PHE A 425 -85.52 21.70 -53.08
N ASP A 426 -84.84 22.82 -52.80
CA ASP A 426 -83.64 23.25 -53.52
C ASP A 426 -82.38 22.72 -52.86
N GLY A 427 -82.43 22.39 -51.56
CA GLY A 427 -81.32 21.90 -50.78
C GLY A 427 -81.26 22.56 -49.43
N TRP A 428 -80.25 22.14 -48.69
CA TRP A 428 -79.88 22.70 -47.37
C TRP A 428 -78.86 23.83 -47.54
N TYR A 429 -79.02 24.95 -46.88
CA TYR A 429 -78.19 26.14 -46.98
C TYR A 429 -77.73 26.62 -45.59
N ASP A 430 -76.58 27.28 -45.50
CA ASP A 430 -75.96 27.76 -44.24
C ASP A 430 -76.58 29.07 -43.70
N ALA A 431 -77.58 29.58 -44.36
CA ALA A 431 -78.35 30.74 -43.93
C ALA A 431 -79.86 30.60 -44.32
N GLU A 432 -80.74 31.20 -43.52
CA GLU A 432 -82.20 31.18 -43.73
C GLU A 432 -82.65 31.84 -45.07
N VAL A 433 -81.91 32.87 -45.49
CA VAL A 433 -82.12 33.55 -46.78
C VAL A 433 -80.78 33.70 -47.49
N GLY A 434 -80.70 33.22 -48.73
CA GLY A 434 -79.40 33.17 -49.46
C GLY A 434 -78.48 32.09 -48.90
N GLY A 435 -77.23 32.46 -48.67
CA GLY A 435 -76.22 31.53 -48.14
C GLY A 435 -75.68 30.58 -49.19
N THR A 436 -74.78 29.66 -48.70
CA THR A 436 -74.11 28.63 -49.50
C THR A 436 -74.86 27.30 -49.34
N LYS A 437 -75.16 26.64 -50.45
CA LYS A 437 -75.75 25.30 -50.42
C LYS A 437 -74.76 24.34 -49.80
N TRP A 438 -75.16 23.59 -48.81
CA TRP A 438 -74.37 22.59 -48.17
C TRP A 438 -74.18 21.37 -49.07
N ASP A 439 -72.96 21.01 -49.34
CA ASP A 439 -72.60 19.80 -50.07
C ASP A 439 -72.22 18.67 -49.11
N PHE A 440 -73.10 17.74 -48.87
CA PHE A 440 -72.92 16.61 -47.95
C PHE A 440 -71.85 15.63 -48.38
N ASN A 441 -71.33 15.74 -49.64
CA ASN A 441 -70.24 14.90 -50.09
C ASN A 441 -68.81 15.48 -49.81
N THR A 442 -68.74 16.79 -49.61
CA THR A 442 -67.46 17.47 -49.49
C THR A 442 -67.34 18.34 -48.25
N MET A 443 -68.43 18.91 -47.74
CA MET A 443 -68.42 19.80 -46.58
C MET A 443 -68.49 18.99 -45.30
N LYS A 444 -67.53 19.19 -44.43
CA LYS A 444 -67.39 18.50 -43.15
C LYS A 444 -67.84 19.38 -41.99
N MET A 445 -68.24 18.74 -40.88
CA MET A 445 -68.61 19.43 -39.65
C MET A 445 -67.49 20.36 -39.15
N PRO A 446 -67.70 21.67 -39.07
CA PRO A 446 -66.72 22.61 -38.54
C PRO A 446 -66.65 22.49 -37.01
N ALA A 447 -65.65 23.22 -36.42
CA ALA A 447 -65.41 23.22 -34.98
C ALA A 447 -66.42 24.14 -34.20
N ASN A 448 -67.70 24.14 -34.60
CA ASN A 448 -68.79 24.83 -33.97
C ASN A 448 -70.12 24.21 -34.43
N ASP A 449 -71.19 24.45 -33.69
CA ASP A 449 -72.54 24.09 -34.10
C ASP A 449 -72.92 24.86 -35.37
N ILE A 450 -73.66 24.21 -36.23
CA ILE A 450 -74.21 24.80 -37.48
C ILE A 450 -75.71 24.65 -37.55
N THR A 451 -76.37 25.55 -38.30
CA THR A 451 -77.75 25.42 -38.67
C THR A 451 -77.90 25.49 -40.18
N LEU A 452 -78.44 24.45 -40.73
CA LEU A 452 -78.77 24.35 -42.15
C LEU A 452 -80.25 24.54 -42.37
N TYR A 453 -80.61 25.42 -43.24
CA TYR A 453 -81.96 25.84 -43.56
C TYR A 453 -82.43 25.17 -44.83
N ALA A 454 -83.64 24.60 -44.80
CA ALA A 454 -84.30 24.06 -46.00
C ALA A 454 -84.75 25.18 -46.91
N HIS A 455 -84.17 25.29 -48.11
CA HIS A 455 -84.63 26.24 -49.11
C HIS A 455 -85.61 25.56 -50.10
N PHE A 456 -86.62 26.32 -50.50
CA PHE A 456 -87.69 25.88 -51.40
C PHE A 456 -87.92 26.95 -52.47
N SER A 457 -88.02 26.51 -53.74
CA SER A 457 -88.49 27.32 -54.87
C SER A 457 -89.97 26.99 -55.21
N LYS A 458 -90.73 27.97 -55.65
CA LYS A 458 -92.13 27.78 -56.01
C LYS A 458 -92.26 26.89 -57.22
N GLU A 459 -93.12 25.84 -57.14
CA GLU A 459 -93.34 24.94 -58.27
C GLU A 459 -94.00 25.74 -59.40
N THR A 460 -93.37 25.82 -60.61
CA THR A 460 -93.97 26.50 -61.77
C THR A 460 -94.88 25.52 -62.47
N PRO A 461 -96.20 25.83 -62.67
CA PRO A 461 -97.15 24.94 -63.38
C PRO A 461 -96.64 24.73 -64.83
N LEU A 462 -96.48 23.48 -65.23
CA LEU A 462 -96.27 23.15 -66.63
C LEU A 462 -97.47 23.48 -67.48
N ILE A 463 -97.36 24.46 -68.39
CA ILE A 463 -98.34 24.70 -69.45
C ILE A 463 -98.14 23.63 -70.52
N PRO A 464 -99.25 22.87 -70.93
CA PRO A 464 -99.10 21.86 -71.99
C PRO A 464 -98.91 22.56 -73.33
N SER A 465 -97.92 22.21 -74.12
CA SER A 465 -97.69 22.62 -75.51
C SER A 465 -98.46 21.70 -76.45
N PRO A 466 -99.13 22.24 -77.52
CA PRO A 466 -99.95 21.44 -78.42
C PRO A 466 -99.15 20.57 -79.36
N SER A 467 -99.72 19.42 -79.63
CA SER A 467 -99.32 18.43 -80.61
C SER A 467 -99.20 18.98 -82.03
N ASP A 468 -98.23 18.59 -82.77
CA ASP A 468 -98.29 18.45 -84.24
C ASP A 468 -97.68 17.16 -84.68
N GLU A 469 -98.46 16.40 -85.38
CA GLU A 469 -98.16 15.18 -86.12
C GLU A 469 -97.23 15.47 -87.30
N SER A 470 -96.35 14.62 -87.67
CA SER A 470 -96.27 13.82 -88.91
C SER A 470 -94.94 13.13 -89.08
N ASP A 471 -94.99 11.90 -89.08
CA ASP A 471 -94.64 10.97 -90.15
C ASP A 471 -93.19 10.92 -90.64
N SER A 472 -92.70 9.79 -90.61
CA SER A 472 -92.10 8.90 -91.53
C SER A 472 -90.79 8.18 -91.03
N LYS A 473 -90.99 6.90 -91.23
CA LYS A 473 -90.02 5.78 -91.07
C LYS A 473 -88.90 5.82 -92.10
N PRO A 474 -88.05 4.85 -92.10
CA PRO A 474 -86.85 4.50 -91.28
C PRO A 474 -85.58 4.42 -92.18
N THR A 475 -84.51 4.25 -91.58
CA THR A 475 -83.47 3.32 -92.17
C THR A 475 -82.37 2.96 -91.15
N ASN A 476 -82.08 1.73 -91.24
CA ASN A 476 -81.04 0.98 -90.63
C ASN A 476 -79.62 1.62 -90.64
N GLY A 477 -78.97 1.40 -89.60
CA GLY A 477 -77.51 1.55 -89.55
C GLY A 477 -76.98 0.98 -88.24
N SER A 478 -76.81 -0.36 -88.38
CA SER A 478 -75.97 -1.07 -87.46
C SER A 478 -74.62 -0.41 -87.41
N ILE A 479 -73.93 -0.42 -86.33
CA ILE A 479 -72.54 -0.78 -86.15
C ILE A 479 -72.04 -0.53 -84.77
N THR A 480 -71.66 -1.64 -84.16
CA THR A 480 -70.54 -2.02 -83.33
C THR A 480 -70.18 -1.30 -82.08
N ILE A 481 -70.28 -2.10 -81.03
CA ILE A 481 -69.62 -2.08 -79.82
C ILE A 481 -68.06 -1.97 -80.01
N ASN A 482 -67.44 -1.09 -79.34
CA ASN A 482 -66.06 -1.24 -78.92
C ASN A 482 -65.90 -0.70 -77.55
N GLU A 483 -65.79 -1.60 -76.64
CA GLU A 483 -65.08 -1.34 -75.39
C GLU A 483 -63.60 -1.01 -75.68
N PRO A 484 -63.00 -0.17 -74.92
CA PRO A 484 -61.59 -0.33 -74.69
C PRO A 484 -61.29 -0.65 -73.24
N SER A 485 -60.61 -1.76 -73.14
CA SER A 485 -59.74 -2.28 -72.14
C SER A 485 -59.24 -1.31 -71.09
N ALA A 486 -59.25 -1.83 -69.90
CA ALA A 486 -58.47 -1.39 -68.77
C ALA A 486 -57.01 -1.21 -69.14
N THR A 487 -56.49 -0.05 -68.97
CA THR A 487 -55.04 0.18 -68.88
C THR A 487 -54.66 0.57 -67.47
N SER A 488 -53.91 -0.32 -66.85
CA SER A 488 -53.26 -0.21 -65.58
C SER A 488 -52.39 1.05 -65.49
N MET A 489 -52.51 1.77 -64.44
CA MET A 489 -51.58 2.81 -64.07
C MET A 489 -50.23 2.20 -63.60
N PRO A 490 -49.11 2.74 -63.98
CA PRO A 490 -47.85 2.35 -63.40
C PRO A 490 -47.61 3.03 -62.07
N VAL A 491 -47.32 2.23 -61.07
CA VAL A 491 -46.73 2.66 -59.79
C VAL A 491 -45.36 3.27 -60.07
N GLN A 492 -45.19 4.55 -59.84
CA GLN A 492 -43.86 5.16 -59.79
C GLN A 492 -43.20 4.84 -58.47
N ASN A 493 -42.27 3.90 -58.53
CA ASN A 493 -41.29 3.68 -57.47
C ASN A 493 -40.21 4.76 -57.61
N ASN A 494 -40.19 5.74 -56.74
CA ASN A 494 -39.06 6.65 -56.63
C ASN A 494 -37.91 5.96 -55.89
N ASN A 495 -37.06 5.26 -56.63
CA ASN A 495 -35.74 4.90 -56.12
C ASN A 495 -34.88 6.14 -56.14
N ILE A 496 -34.55 6.65 -54.95
CA ILE A 496 -33.47 7.62 -54.76
C ILE A 496 -32.18 6.81 -54.70
N THR A 497 -31.44 6.86 -55.78
CA THR A 497 -30.07 6.35 -55.82
C THR A 497 -29.18 7.34 -55.10
N VAL A 498 -28.67 6.97 -53.91
CA VAL A 498 -27.59 7.70 -53.26
C VAL A 498 -26.29 7.16 -53.83
N THR A 499 -25.63 8.00 -54.59
CA THR A 499 -24.22 7.75 -55.01
C THR A 499 -23.31 7.82 -53.81
N ALA A 500 -22.68 6.71 -53.46
CA ALA A 500 -21.61 6.62 -52.49
C ALA A 500 -20.36 7.37 -53.01
N GLY A 501 -19.97 8.42 -52.30
CA GLY A 501 -18.64 9.01 -52.41
C GLY A 501 -17.70 8.21 -51.51
N GLU A 502 -16.71 7.61 -52.10
CA GLU A 502 -15.58 6.96 -51.44
C GLU A 502 -14.82 7.95 -50.55
N ASN A 503 -14.70 7.65 -49.28
CA ASN A 503 -13.51 7.90 -48.46
C ASN A 503 -13.67 7.14 -47.16
N THR A 504 -13.29 5.86 -47.18
CA THR A 504 -13.02 5.06 -45.99
C THR A 504 -11.53 5.22 -45.64
N PRO A 505 -11.18 5.59 -44.39
CA PRO A 505 -9.85 5.27 -43.91
C PRO A 505 -9.85 3.78 -43.52
N GLU A 506 -8.89 3.09 -44.09
CA GLU A 506 -8.50 1.70 -43.80
C GLU A 506 -8.36 1.48 -42.28
N LEU A 507 -9.22 0.65 -41.67
CA LEU A 507 -8.94 0.03 -40.39
C LEU A 507 -7.91 -1.09 -40.64
N THR A 508 -6.67 -0.80 -40.36
CA THR A 508 -5.65 -1.84 -40.21
C THR A 508 -6.03 -2.70 -39.00
N THR A 509 -6.35 -3.95 -39.29
CA THR A 509 -6.51 -5.00 -38.28
C THR A 509 -5.18 -5.21 -37.57
N ALA A 510 -5.01 -4.63 -36.39
CA ALA A 510 -3.94 -5.02 -35.47
C ALA A 510 -4.24 -6.42 -34.95
N LYS A 511 -3.40 -7.36 -35.36
CA LYS A 511 -3.35 -8.73 -34.89
C LYS A 511 -3.12 -8.74 -33.40
N LEU A 512 -4.00 -9.32 -32.60
CA LEU A 512 -3.81 -9.60 -31.18
C LEU A 512 -2.51 -10.40 -30.95
N PRO A 513 -1.61 -9.99 -30.08
CA PRO A 513 -0.49 -10.83 -29.66
C PRO A 513 -1.03 -12.00 -28.83
N LYS A 514 -0.49 -13.17 -29.09
CA LYS A 514 -0.75 -14.40 -28.33
C LYS A 514 -0.30 -14.22 -26.88
N THR A 515 -1.14 -14.67 -25.98
CA THR A 515 -0.90 -14.88 -24.55
C THR A 515 0.49 -15.43 -24.25
N GLY A 516 1.25 -14.74 -23.39
CA GLY A 516 2.51 -15.25 -22.89
C GLY A 516 3.44 -14.22 -22.25
N ASP A 517 2.94 -13.16 -21.62
CA ASP A 517 3.79 -12.33 -20.79
C ASP A 517 3.18 -12.16 -19.40
N ASN A 518 3.93 -12.71 -18.44
CA ASN A 518 3.66 -12.63 -17.02
C ASN A 518 3.63 -11.16 -16.57
N ASN A 519 2.49 -10.74 -16.08
CA ASN A 519 2.31 -9.44 -15.45
C ASN A 519 3.10 -9.43 -14.12
N PRO A 520 4.13 -8.57 -13.95
CA PRO A 520 4.97 -8.55 -12.74
C PRO A 520 4.21 -8.21 -11.45
N TRP A 521 2.97 -7.73 -11.55
CA TRP A 521 2.14 -7.40 -10.40
C TRP A 521 1.46 -8.60 -9.72
N GLN A 522 1.31 -9.73 -10.42
CA GLN A 522 0.74 -10.95 -9.80
C GLN A 522 1.74 -11.71 -8.93
N THR A 523 3.04 -11.54 -9.16
CA THR A 523 4.08 -12.16 -8.32
C THR A 523 4.34 -11.38 -7.03
N LEU A 524 4.01 -10.08 -6.97
CA LEU A 524 4.16 -9.28 -5.75
C LEU A 524 3.07 -9.60 -4.70
N PHE A 525 1.85 -9.89 -5.14
CA PHE A 525 0.75 -10.25 -4.23
C PHE A 525 0.88 -11.66 -3.65
N ALA A 526 1.49 -12.60 -4.39
CA ALA A 526 1.74 -13.95 -3.88
C ALA A 526 2.88 -14.00 -2.84
N GLY A 527 3.87 -13.08 -2.92
CA GLY A 527 4.98 -12.98 -1.96
C GLY A 527 4.55 -12.42 -0.60
N ILE A 528 3.60 -11.50 -0.56
CA ILE A 528 3.12 -10.86 0.68
C ILE A 528 2.19 -11.79 1.45
N LEU A 529 1.41 -12.64 0.78
CA LEU A 529 0.54 -13.63 1.44
C LEU A 529 1.30 -14.82 2.03
N LEU A 530 2.49 -15.15 1.50
CA LEU A 530 3.34 -16.23 2.06
C LEU A 530 4.18 -15.75 3.27
N SER A 531 4.53 -14.46 3.35
CA SER A 531 5.27 -13.93 4.51
C SER A 531 4.38 -13.74 5.74
N SER A 532 3.09 -13.41 5.58
CA SER A 532 2.15 -13.28 6.71
C SER A 532 1.74 -14.64 7.30
N SER A 533 1.74 -15.72 6.50
CA SER A 533 1.41 -17.07 6.98
C SER A 533 2.58 -17.74 7.73
N ALA A 534 3.83 -17.40 7.40
CA ALA A 534 5.01 -17.92 8.09
C ALA A 534 5.17 -17.33 9.49
N PHE A 535 4.74 -16.07 9.71
CA PHE A 535 4.81 -15.43 11.03
C PHE A 535 3.77 -15.98 12.03
N TYR A 536 2.65 -16.52 11.53
CA TYR A 536 1.60 -17.07 12.40
C TYR A 536 1.91 -18.49 12.91
N ILE A 537 2.76 -19.24 12.20
CA ILE A 537 3.15 -20.61 12.58
C ILE A 537 4.29 -20.62 13.60
N TRP A 538 5.13 -19.57 13.66
CA TRP A 538 6.25 -19.50 14.60
C TRP A 538 5.83 -19.11 16.03
N ARG A 539 4.68 -18.47 16.21
CA ARG A 539 4.16 -18.04 17.53
C ARG A 539 3.41 -19.14 18.30
N LYS A 540 3.25 -20.34 17.75
CA LYS A 540 2.56 -21.46 18.41
C LYS A 540 3.50 -22.58 18.87
N LYS A 541 4.82 -22.41 18.80
CA LYS A 541 5.81 -23.40 19.23
C LYS A 541 6.95 -22.83 20.10
N ALA A 542 6.76 -21.70 20.75
CA ALA A 542 7.63 -21.23 21.82
C ALA A 542 6.79 -20.92 23.07
#